data_e850af608cf8ff0ca79bf396b6f85809
#
_entry.id   e850af608cf8ff0ca79bf396b6f85809
#
_cell.length_a   1.000
_cell.length_b   1.000
_cell.length_c   1.000
_cell.angle_alpha   90.00
_cell.angle_beta   90.00
_cell.angle_gamma   90.00
#
_symmetry.space_group_name_H-M   'P 1'
#
loop_
_entity.id
_entity.type
_entity.pdbx_description
1 polymer ?
#
loop_
_entity_poly.entity_id
_entity_poly.type
_entity_poly.pdbx_seq_one_letter_code
_entity_poly.pdbx_strand_id
1 'polypeptide(L)'
;MMQCHCHHHRATIFFPPVPNPKPLLHLRRPDPSRYRPLRSYLRAALDPSCPRNFSPGGASDLSRRQNALVVFPEDAGTPIGHGGRREEDEDEITRKKVIEEYSLVTRRVPRFPGSIDFARAENPDPPPAVLRRLLLDSDDLALKRALQVRRGVASETLKDALRAGRLRINYSAKIVSSLPEFIDRVVIGAAALKLMPEFAHLSFNARAKSYIQSSGVVALVKWLKHNHMTFPKIGKIICKCSGDLQLVRRVCAWLKSIHVKGESLGFVLLKASCILERNLDELKEIVSYLESNGVRKDWMGFVVSRCPQILSLSMEELELRAKFYLHMGMNENDFGTMVYDYPRALGYFSLEDMASKVQYLKEFGLTTEEVGRLLAFKPHLMGCSIEERWKPLVKYLYYLGVQRDGMKRVLMVKPIVFCIDLETTIAPKVRFLQDIGVRNEAIGGVLVRFPSFLTYNLYKKIRPVVIFLMTKAGVTQGDIGKVIALDPQLVGCSITKKLDGNVKYFLSLGIRLPTLGEMIANFPMLLRYNIDSLRPKYRYLRRVMVRPLKDLIEFPRFFSYSLDDRIIPRYEIMVANRVNFKLRYMLVGSDEEFNKRVQDAVERRKRFETGYASASTSDDEESIMIPVSSS
;
A
#
# COMPACT_ATOMS: atom_id res chain seq x y z
N MET A 1 -13.96 49.96 -10.02
CA MET A 1 -14.76 49.88 -11.28
C MET A 1 -13.83 49.44 -12.39
N MET A 2 -13.81 48.17 -12.72
CA MET A 2 -13.39 47.62 -14.01
C MET A 2 -13.92 46.19 -14.09
N GLN A 3 -14.94 46.03 -14.91
CA GLN A 3 -15.53 44.75 -15.27
C GLN A 3 -14.63 44.05 -16.29
N CYS A 4 -14.24 42.82 -16.06
CA CYS A 4 -13.67 41.94 -17.08
C CYS A 4 -14.68 40.86 -17.43
N HIS A 5 -15.22 40.93 -18.64
CA HIS A 5 -15.98 39.87 -19.30
C HIS A 5 -15.05 38.72 -19.70
N CYS A 6 -15.35 37.53 -19.26
CA CYS A 6 -14.77 36.31 -19.81
C CYS A 6 -15.77 35.58 -20.69
N HIS A 7 -15.51 35.58 -22.00
CA HIS A 7 -16.19 34.75 -22.99
C HIS A 7 -15.86 33.27 -22.81
N HIS A 8 -16.87 32.43 -22.66
CA HIS A 8 -16.79 30.99 -22.75
C HIS A 8 -16.75 30.55 -24.22
N HIS A 9 -15.60 30.09 -24.69
CA HIS A 9 -15.52 29.25 -25.89
C HIS A 9 -15.61 27.77 -25.48
N ARG A 10 -16.75 27.13 -25.81
CA ARG A 10 -16.90 25.65 -25.79
C ARG A 10 -16.18 25.10 -26.99
N ALA A 11 -15.04 24.47 -26.79
CA ALA A 11 -14.40 23.58 -27.76
C ALA A 11 -15.01 22.18 -27.62
N THR A 12 -15.79 21.77 -28.60
CA THR A 12 -16.33 20.42 -28.72
C THR A 12 -15.23 19.52 -29.30
N ILE A 13 -14.66 18.68 -28.47
CA ILE A 13 -13.68 17.67 -28.92
C ILE A 13 -14.45 16.43 -29.35
N PHE A 14 -14.40 16.15 -30.66
CA PHE A 14 -14.89 14.90 -31.27
C PHE A 14 -13.98 13.74 -30.87
N PHE A 15 -14.54 12.73 -30.21
CA PHE A 15 -13.88 11.45 -29.98
C PHE A 15 -14.24 10.48 -31.12
N PRO A 16 -13.29 9.68 -31.63
CA PRO A 16 -13.61 8.60 -32.56
C PRO A 16 -14.43 7.52 -31.87
N PRO A 17 -15.33 6.81 -32.60
CA PRO A 17 -16.18 5.78 -32.02
C PRO A 17 -15.33 4.59 -31.55
N VAL A 18 -15.57 4.18 -30.31
CA VAL A 18 -14.95 3.01 -29.69
C VAL A 18 -15.51 1.75 -30.37
N PRO A 19 -14.68 0.81 -30.86
CA PRO A 19 -15.18 -0.43 -31.42
C PRO A 19 -15.85 -1.28 -30.33
N ASN A 20 -17.00 -1.89 -30.68
CA ASN A 20 -17.77 -2.78 -29.83
C ASN A 20 -16.88 -3.89 -29.24
N PRO A 21 -16.93 -4.13 -27.92
CA PRO A 21 -16.16 -5.17 -27.30
C PRO A 21 -16.69 -6.55 -27.71
N LYS A 22 -15.81 -7.36 -28.29
CA LYS A 22 -16.07 -8.80 -28.45
C LYS A 22 -16.25 -9.45 -27.08
N PRO A 23 -17.14 -10.45 -26.92
CA PRO A 23 -17.35 -11.10 -25.62
C PRO A 23 -16.06 -11.78 -25.15
N LEU A 24 -15.65 -11.45 -23.93
CA LEU A 24 -14.53 -12.07 -23.23
C LEU A 24 -14.89 -13.52 -22.88
N LEU A 25 -14.41 -14.46 -23.67
CA LEU A 25 -14.39 -15.88 -23.35
C LEU A 25 -13.30 -16.17 -22.32
N HIS A 26 -13.72 -16.86 -21.24
CA HIS A 26 -12.88 -17.54 -20.24
C HIS A 26 -12.05 -16.69 -19.27
N LEU A 27 -12.75 -16.00 -18.35
CA LEU A 27 -12.28 -15.97 -16.97
C LEU A 27 -12.83 -17.21 -16.28
N ARG A 28 -11.97 -18.16 -15.89
CA ARG A 28 -12.36 -19.33 -15.09
C ARG A 28 -13.14 -18.84 -13.87
N ARG A 29 -14.37 -19.31 -13.72
CA ARG A 29 -15.17 -19.09 -12.51
C ARG A 29 -14.41 -19.71 -11.34
N PRO A 30 -14.10 -18.98 -10.27
CA PRO A 30 -13.56 -19.58 -9.06
C PRO A 30 -14.61 -20.51 -8.46
N ASP A 31 -14.15 -21.65 -7.96
CA ASP A 31 -14.92 -22.71 -7.33
C ASP A 31 -15.87 -22.14 -6.27
N PRO A 32 -17.20 -22.31 -6.41
CA PRO A 32 -18.17 -21.79 -5.45
C PRO A 32 -18.12 -22.46 -4.08
N SER A 33 -17.42 -23.59 -3.93
CA SER A 33 -17.32 -24.35 -2.68
C SER A 33 -16.52 -23.69 -1.56
N ARG A 34 -15.73 -22.65 -1.86
CA ARG A 34 -14.87 -21.95 -0.87
C ARG A 34 -15.51 -20.75 -0.18
N TYR A 35 -16.71 -20.31 -0.59
CA TYR A 35 -17.37 -19.14 -0.01
C TYR A 35 -18.77 -19.49 0.46
N ARG A 36 -18.96 -19.57 1.78
CA ARG A 36 -20.30 -19.62 2.36
C ARG A 36 -21.01 -18.28 2.13
N PRO A 37 -22.25 -18.27 1.62
CA PRO A 37 -23.00 -17.03 1.42
C PRO A 37 -23.26 -16.31 2.75
N LEU A 38 -23.36 -14.98 2.71
CA LEU A 38 -23.58 -14.11 3.87
C LEU A 38 -24.79 -14.53 4.73
N ARG A 39 -25.79 -15.16 4.11
CA ARG A 39 -26.97 -15.72 4.81
C ARG A 39 -26.61 -16.71 5.92
N SER A 40 -25.57 -17.53 5.74
CA SER A 40 -25.14 -18.49 6.76
C SER A 40 -24.44 -17.80 7.94
N TYR A 41 -23.69 -16.72 7.68
CA TYR A 41 -23.04 -15.94 8.73
C TYR A 41 -24.03 -15.08 9.54
N LEU A 42 -25.04 -14.52 8.87
CA LEU A 42 -26.08 -13.75 9.54
C LEU A 42 -26.98 -14.65 10.40
N ARG A 43 -27.26 -15.88 9.94
CA ARG A 43 -28.03 -16.86 10.73
C ARG A 43 -27.27 -17.31 11.98
N ALA A 44 -25.94 -17.54 11.85
CA ALA A 44 -25.08 -17.89 12.99
C ALA A 44 -24.91 -16.73 14.00
N ALA A 45 -25.00 -15.48 13.55
CA ALA A 45 -24.92 -14.30 14.42
C ALA A 45 -26.26 -13.98 15.13
N LEU A 46 -27.38 -14.53 14.66
CA LEU A 46 -28.72 -14.30 15.17
C LEU A 46 -29.28 -15.50 15.95
N ASP A 47 -28.55 -16.63 16.03
CA ASP A 47 -28.99 -17.84 16.73
C ASP A 47 -28.57 -17.75 18.21
N PRO A 48 -29.53 -17.71 19.17
CA PRO A 48 -29.26 -17.61 20.60
C PRO A 48 -28.69 -18.90 21.22
N SER A 49 -28.68 -20.00 20.48
CA SER A 49 -28.32 -21.34 20.99
C SER A 49 -26.82 -21.70 20.83
N CYS A 50 -25.99 -20.81 20.29
CA CYS A 50 -24.55 -21.08 20.14
C CYS A 50 -23.80 -20.75 21.44
N PRO A 51 -23.06 -21.68 22.06
CA PRO A 51 -22.39 -21.45 23.34
C PRO A 51 -21.29 -20.43 23.22
N ARG A 52 -21.37 -19.38 24.04
CA ARG A 52 -20.35 -18.33 24.20
C ARG A 52 -19.22 -18.85 25.10
N ASN A 53 -18.20 -19.43 24.53
CA ASN A 53 -16.94 -19.62 25.24
C ASN A 53 -15.92 -18.56 24.81
N PHE A 54 -15.91 -17.45 25.53
CA PHE A 54 -14.79 -16.54 25.60
C PHE A 54 -14.54 -16.21 27.06
N SER A 55 -13.50 -16.84 27.62
CA SER A 55 -12.95 -16.46 28.92
C SER A 55 -12.05 -15.22 28.75
N PRO A 56 -12.13 -14.24 29.65
CA PRO A 56 -11.23 -13.10 29.65
C PRO A 56 -9.98 -13.47 30.45
N GLY A 57 -8.83 -13.60 29.78
CA GLY A 57 -7.55 -13.85 30.39
C GLY A 57 -6.46 -13.02 29.76
N GLY A 58 -5.83 -12.14 30.56
CA GLY A 58 -4.49 -11.63 30.34
C GLY A 58 -4.35 -10.35 29.51
N ALA A 59 -4.49 -9.20 30.17
CA ALA A 59 -3.92 -7.93 29.71
C ALA A 59 -2.43 -7.90 30.08
N SER A 60 -1.53 -8.12 29.13
CA SER A 60 -0.16 -7.60 29.08
C SER A 60 0.54 -8.15 27.83
N ASP A 61 1.07 -7.26 26.98
CA ASP A 61 1.86 -7.42 25.76
C ASP A 61 1.20 -7.00 24.45
N LEU A 62 0.77 -5.75 24.38
CA LEU A 62 0.33 -5.10 23.14
C LEU A 62 1.17 -3.88 22.75
N SER A 63 2.48 -3.91 22.98
CA SER A 63 3.34 -2.77 22.60
C SER A 63 4.50 -3.10 21.64
N ARG A 64 4.51 -4.28 20.99
CA ARG A 64 5.62 -4.66 20.10
C ARG A 64 5.24 -5.36 18.78
N ARG A 65 4.11 -5.03 18.16
CA ARG A 65 3.80 -5.52 16.80
C ARG A 65 3.06 -4.49 15.94
N GLN A 66 3.69 -3.35 15.74
CA GLN A 66 3.34 -2.44 14.63
C GLN A 66 4.59 -2.21 13.79
N ASN A 67 4.89 -3.12 12.90
CA ASN A 67 5.73 -2.96 11.71
C ASN A 67 5.84 -4.31 10.98
N ALA A 68 4.71 -4.90 10.62
CA ALA A 68 4.72 -5.94 9.60
C ALA A 68 4.82 -5.25 8.23
N LEU A 69 6.05 -5.05 7.79
CA LEU A 69 6.40 -4.70 6.41
C LEU A 69 5.87 -5.79 5.48
N VAL A 70 5.06 -5.38 4.51
CA VAL A 70 4.76 -6.19 3.33
C VAL A 70 6.07 -6.34 2.56
N VAL A 71 6.73 -7.48 2.74
CA VAL A 71 7.87 -7.89 1.92
C VAL A 71 7.27 -8.40 0.61
N PHE A 72 7.51 -7.69 -0.48
CA PHE A 72 7.25 -8.22 -1.82
C PHE A 72 8.29 -9.28 -2.14
N PRO A 73 7.92 -10.41 -2.79
CA PRO A 73 8.89 -11.41 -3.23
C PRO A 73 9.84 -10.81 -4.25
N GLU A 74 11.12 -11.16 -4.16
CA GLU A 74 12.16 -10.76 -5.10
C GLU A 74 11.91 -11.44 -6.45
N ASP A 75 11.83 -10.65 -7.51
CA ASP A 75 11.74 -11.10 -8.89
C ASP A 75 13.00 -11.87 -9.29
N ALA A 76 12.81 -13.14 -9.63
CA ALA A 76 13.77 -13.90 -10.42
C ALA A 76 13.56 -13.54 -11.89
N GLY A 77 14.50 -12.78 -12.46
CA GLY A 77 14.51 -12.45 -13.88
C GLY A 77 14.75 -13.70 -14.74
N THR A 78 13.82 -13.97 -15.64
CA THR A 78 13.95 -14.97 -16.70
C THR A 78 14.57 -14.34 -17.94
N PRO A 79 15.57 -14.96 -18.57
CA PRO A 79 15.98 -14.62 -19.92
C PRO A 79 15.12 -15.33 -20.97
N ILE A 80 14.71 -14.58 -21.98
CA ILE A 80 14.01 -15.07 -23.16
C ILE A 80 15.02 -15.79 -24.07
N GLY A 81 14.76 -17.03 -24.42
CA GLY A 81 15.49 -17.79 -25.42
C GLY A 81 14.57 -18.78 -26.13
N HIS A 82 14.51 -18.69 -27.46
CA HIS A 82 13.68 -19.51 -28.35
C HIS A 82 14.20 -20.94 -28.54
N GLY A 83 13.30 -21.90 -28.58
CA GLY A 83 13.29 -23.08 -29.44
C GLY A 83 13.86 -24.36 -28.83
N GLY A 84 12.98 -25.39 -28.66
CA GLY A 84 13.39 -26.78 -28.45
C GLY A 84 12.44 -27.57 -27.56
N ARG A 85 11.31 -28.02 -28.10
CA ARG A 85 10.48 -29.06 -27.45
C ARG A 85 11.18 -30.39 -27.57
N ARG A 86 11.59 -30.99 -26.46
CA ARG A 86 11.63 -32.44 -26.14
C ARG A 86 12.56 -32.88 -25.00
N GLU A 87 13.21 -31.95 -24.27
CA GLU A 87 14.08 -32.33 -23.13
C GLU A 87 13.62 -31.74 -21.78
N GLU A 88 12.47 -31.03 -21.73
CA GLU A 88 12.03 -30.29 -20.54
C GLU A 88 11.39 -31.18 -19.45
N ASP A 89 10.89 -32.35 -19.79
CA ASP A 89 10.17 -33.20 -18.83
C ASP A 89 11.10 -34.01 -17.89
N GLU A 90 12.28 -34.38 -18.33
CA GLU A 90 13.25 -35.10 -17.47
C GLU A 90 13.98 -34.19 -16.48
N ASP A 91 14.26 -32.95 -16.89
CA ASP A 91 14.90 -31.96 -16.00
C ASP A 91 13.97 -31.44 -14.89
N GLU A 92 12.65 -31.32 -15.19
CA GLU A 92 11.67 -30.92 -14.18
C GLU A 92 11.39 -32.02 -13.15
N ILE A 93 11.41 -33.29 -13.57
CA ILE A 93 11.28 -34.43 -12.68
C ILE A 93 12.53 -34.57 -11.79
N THR A 94 13.71 -34.30 -12.35
CA THR A 94 14.96 -34.31 -11.61
C THR A 94 15.06 -33.17 -10.62
N ARG A 95 14.62 -31.95 -10.99
CA ARG A 95 14.49 -30.81 -10.07
C ARG A 95 13.48 -31.04 -8.97
N LYS A 96 12.33 -31.64 -9.23
CA LYS A 96 11.34 -32.00 -8.20
C LYS A 96 11.88 -33.04 -7.22
N LYS A 97 12.59 -34.05 -7.70
CA LYS A 97 13.24 -35.04 -6.83
C LYS A 97 14.34 -34.43 -5.94
N VAL A 98 15.15 -33.52 -6.48
CA VAL A 98 16.17 -32.80 -5.70
C VAL A 98 15.56 -31.88 -4.65
N ILE A 99 14.45 -31.18 -4.97
CA ILE A 99 13.74 -30.33 -4.01
C ILE A 99 13.06 -31.15 -2.92
N GLU A 100 12.52 -32.31 -3.27
CA GLU A 100 11.90 -33.22 -2.29
C GLU A 100 12.95 -33.88 -1.37
N GLU A 101 14.11 -34.28 -1.89
CA GLU A 101 15.23 -34.74 -1.09
C GLU A 101 15.80 -33.66 -0.17
N TYR A 102 15.93 -32.43 -0.62
CA TYR A 102 16.30 -31.27 0.21
C TYR A 102 15.28 -30.99 1.32
N SER A 103 13.98 -31.11 1.03
CA SER A 103 12.92 -30.89 2.03
C SER A 103 12.85 -32.01 3.09
N LEU A 104 13.26 -33.23 2.74
CA LEU A 104 13.34 -34.36 3.68
C LEU A 104 14.57 -34.27 4.60
N VAL A 105 15.68 -33.72 4.10
CA VAL A 105 16.91 -33.51 4.88
C VAL A 105 16.80 -32.38 5.89
N THR A 106 16.04 -31.32 5.56
CA THR A 106 15.83 -30.18 6.47
C THR A 106 14.84 -30.44 7.62
N ARG A 107 14.09 -31.55 7.59
CA ARG A 107 13.13 -31.90 8.65
C ARG A 107 13.71 -32.69 9.84
N ARG A 108 14.99 -33.07 9.83
CA ARG A 108 15.65 -33.72 10.97
C ARG A 108 16.64 -32.78 11.64
N VAL A 109 16.14 -31.81 12.40
CA VAL A 109 16.97 -31.11 13.39
C VAL A 109 17.13 -32.04 14.59
N PRO A 110 18.36 -32.43 14.99
CA PRO A 110 18.59 -33.21 16.19
C PRO A 110 18.15 -32.43 17.43
N ARG A 111 17.30 -33.02 18.27
CA ARG A 111 16.74 -32.41 19.49
C ARG A 111 17.67 -32.41 20.71
N PHE A 112 18.96 -32.65 20.56
CA PHE A 112 19.89 -32.68 21.68
C PHE A 112 20.97 -31.61 21.54
N PRO A 113 21.15 -30.74 22.55
CA PRO A 113 22.29 -29.85 22.61
C PRO A 113 23.57 -30.65 22.84
N GLY A 114 24.40 -30.75 21.82
CA GLY A 114 25.69 -31.45 21.88
C GLY A 114 26.01 -32.42 20.73
N SER A 115 25.12 -32.62 19.77
CA SER A 115 25.43 -33.39 18.57
C SER A 115 26.44 -32.63 17.70
N ILE A 116 27.61 -33.25 17.49
CA ILE A 116 28.62 -32.77 16.56
C ILE A 116 28.08 -33.02 15.15
N ASP A 117 27.67 -31.96 14.47
CA ASP A 117 27.40 -32.02 13.03
C ASP A 117 28.73 -32.29 12.31
N PHE A 118 28.93 -33.52 11.89
CA PHE A 118 29.90 -33.81 10.84
C PHE A 118 29.39 -33.15 9.57
N ALA A 119 29.93 -31.97 9.24
CA ALA A 119 29.69 -31.33 7.96
C ALA A 119 30.00 -32.36 6.87
N ARG A 120 28.96 -32.82 6.13
CA ARG A 120 29.14 -33.49 4.85
C ARG A 120 30.07 -32.62 4.03
N ALA A 121 31.10 -33.19 3.47
CA ALA A 121 32.00 -32.53 2.54
C ALA A 121 31.12 -31.97 1.38
N GLU A 122 30.79 -30.69 1.46
CA GLU A 122 30.15 -29.99 0.34
C GLU A 122 31.12 -30.09 -0.85
N ASN A 123 30.60 -30.41 -2.01
CA ASN A 123 31.36 -30.35 -3.25
C ASN A 123 32.08 -29.00 -3.34
N PRO A 124 33.37 -28.96 -3.59
CA PRO A 124 34.11 -27.71 -3.60
C PRO A 124 33.49 -26.80 -4.67
N ASP A 125 33.11 -25.57 -4.24
CA ASP A 125 32.67 -24.55 -5.15
C ASP A 125 33.62 -24.40 -6.35
N PRO A 126 33.08 -24.18 -7.56
CA PRO A 126 33.90 -24.07 -8.74
C PRO A 126 34.92 -22.93 -8.60
N PRO A 127 36.17 -23.11 -9.08
CA PRO A 127 37.21 -22.09 -8.91
C PRO A 127 36.85 -20.78 -9.59
N PRO A 128 37.23 -19.63 -9.00
CA PRO A 128 36.92 -18.32 -9.55
C PRO A 128 37.55 -18.08 -10.94
N ALA A 129 36.94 -17.12 -11.69
CA ALA A 129 37.18 -16.91 -13.13
C ALA A 129 38.65 -16.76 -13.53
N VAL A 130 39.48 -16.17 -12.67
CA VAL A 130 40.93 -15.93 -12.96
C VAL A 130 41.71 -17.25 -12.97
N LEU A 131 41.45 -18.12 -12.02
CA LEU A 131 42.14 -19.43 -11.99
C LEU A 131 41.45 -20.49 -12.87
N ARG A 132 40.14 -20.29 -13.22
CA ARG A 132 39.45 -21.12 -14.21
C ARG A 132 40.11 -21.05 -15.58
N ARG A 133 40.51 -19.88 -16.06
CA ARG A 133 41.17 -19.71 -17.35
C ARG A 133 42.52 -20.46 -17.35
N LEU A 134 43.34 -20.28 -16.31
CA LEU A 134 44.60 -21.01 -16.14
C LEU A 134 44.45 -22.53 -16.01
N LEU A 135 43.32 -23.00 -15.46
CA LEU A 135 43.04 -24.43 -15.29
C LEU A 135 42.36 -25.07 -16.52
N LEU A 136 41.67 -24.27 -17.35
CA LEU A 136 41.04 -24.77 -18.57
C LEU A 136 42.09 -24.92 -19.73
N ASP A 137 43.08 -24.05 -19.74
CA ASP A 137 44.09 -24.02 -20.79
C ASP A 137 45.27 -25.00 -20.56
N SER A 138 45.36 -25.70 -19.41
CA SER A 138 46.44 -26.64 -19.11
C SER A 138 45.91 -28.04 -18.90
N ASP A 139 46.36 -29.03 -19.68
CA ASP A 139 46.14 -30.45 -19.48
C ASP A 139 46.98 -31.03 -18.35
N ASP A 140 47.75 -30.22 -17.64
CA ASP A 140 48.67 -30.69 -16.60
C ASP A 140 47.98 -30.99 -15.27
N LEU A 141 47.75 -32.27 -15.04
CA LEU A 141 47.17 -32.83 -13.82
C LEU A 141 48.01 -32.51 -12.56
N ALA A 142 49.33 -32.35 -12.73
CA ALA A 142 50.24 -32.02 -11.64
C ALA A 142 50.04 -30.57 -11.19
N LEU A 143 49.84 -29.66 -12.12
CA LEU A 143 49.56 -28.25 -11.82
C LEU A 143 48.24 -28.07 -11.07
N LYS A 144 47.20 -28.82 -11.51
CA LYS A 144 45.88 -28.81 -10.82
C LYS A 144 46.00 -29.29 -9.38
N ARG A 145 46.72 -30.40 -9.15
CA ARG A 145 47.00 -30.92 -7.80
C ARG A 145 47.82 -29.94 -6.95
N ALA A 146 48.87 -29.33 -7.53
CA ALA A 146 49.71 -28.37 -6.82
C ALA A 146 48.90 -27.13 -6.38
N LEU A 147 48.02 -26.62 -7.25
CA LEU A 147 47.15 -25.50 -6.91
C LEU A 147 46.13 -25.86 -5.82
N GLN A 148 45.56 -27.08 -5.87
CA GLN A 148 44.64 -27.55 -4.84
C GLN A 148 45.32 -27.67 -3.47
N VAL A 149 46.53 -28.21 -3.41
CA VAL A 149 47.33 -28.25 -2.19
C VAL A 149 47.63 -26.84 -1.65
N ARG A 150 48.05 -25.91 -2.51
CA ARG A 150 48.34 -24.53 -2.11
C ARG A 150 47.10 -23.81 -1.60
N ARG A 151 45.92 -24.01 -2.23
CA ARG A 151 44.63 -23.51 -1.73
C ARG A 151 44.28 -24.07 -0.35
N GLY A 152 44.51 -25.38 -0.14
CA GLY A 152 44.32 -26.01 1.16
C GLY A 152 45.21 -25.37 2.24
N VAL A 153 46.51 -25.17 1.95
CA VAL A 153 47.46 -24.54 2.88
C VAL A 153 47.05 -23.06 3.15
N ALA A 154 46.69 -22.32 2.13
CA ALA A 154 46.21 -20.92 2.29
C ALA A 154 44.93 -20.84 3.14
N SER A 155 44.00 -21.79 2.95
CA SER A 155 42.77 -21.88 3.72
C SER A 155 43.02 -22.16 5.21
N GLU A 156 43.90 -23.12 5.52
CA GLU A 156 44.26 -23.43 6.91
C GLU A 156 45.02 -22.24 7.55
N THR A 157 46.00 -21.65 6.82
CA THR A 157 46.71 -20.45 7.30
C THR A 157 45.75 -19.29 7.62
N LEU A 158 44.71 -19.09 6.80
CA LEU A 158 43.69 -18.07 7.04
C LEU A 158 42.82 -18.44 8.25
N LYS A 159 42.42 -19.72 8.41
CA LYS A 159 41.68 -20.16 9.59
C LYS A 159 42.48 -19.90 10.87
N ASP A 160 43.78 -20.20 10.86
CA ASP A 160 44.66 -19.99 12.01
C ASP A 160 44.86 -18.49 12.31
N ALA A 161 44.99 -17.66 11.28
CA ALA A 161 45.04 -16.20 11.45
C ALA A 161 43.75 -15.66 12.07
N LEU A 162 42.58 -16.15 11.65
CA LEU A 162 41.28 -15.77 12.20
C LEU A 162 41.13 -16.27 13.67
N ARG A 163 41.60 -17.47 13.99
CA ARG A 163 41.63 -18.02 15.37
C ARG A 163 42.54 -17.19 16.26
N ALA A 164 43.76 -16.90 15.83
CA ALA A 164 44.68 -16.01 16.53
C ALA A 164 44.06 -14.61 16.72
N GLY A 165 43.19 -14.22 15.80
CA GLY A 165 42.33 -13.06 15.92
C GLY A 165 41.20 -13.18 16.92
N ARG A 166 41.11 -14.21 17.78
CA ARG A 166 40.05 -14.44 18.77
C ARG A 166 38.65 -14.68 18.15
N LEU A 167 38.57 -15.20 16.92
CA LEU A 167 37.31 -15.67 16.32
C LEU A 167 37.11 -17.17 16.67
N ARG A 168 35.85 -17.56 16.93
CA ARG A 168 35.51 -18.96 17.28
C ARG A 168 35.84 -19.89 16.11
N ILE A 169 36.25 -21.14 16.41
CA ILE A 169 36.66 -22.16 15.44
C ILE A 169 35.64 -22.37 14.33
N ASN A 170 34.36 -22.63 14.72
CA ASN A 170 33.26 -22.81 13.75
C ASN A 170 32.99 -21.58 12.90
N TYR A 171 33.12 -20.37 13.47
CA TYR A 171 32.96 -19.13 12.74
C TYR A 171 34.11 -18.92 11.74
N SER A 172 35.34 -19.19 12.13
CA SER A 172 36.52 -19.12 11.26
C SER A 172 36.41 -20.07 10.06
N ALA A 173 35.97 -21.31 10.30
CA ALA A 173 35.74 -22.27 9.22
C ALA A 173 34.65 -21.80 8.23
N LYS A 174 33.51 -21.32 8.74
CA LYS A 174 32.39 -20.79 7.91
C LYS A 174 32.78 -19.53 7.12
N ILE A 175 33.60 -18.65 7.68
CA ILE A 175 34.11 -17.49 6.95
C ILE A 175 35.05 -17.93 5.82
N VAL A 176 35.99 -18.82 6.10
CA VAL A 176 36.96 -19.25 5.08
C VAL A 176 36.27 -19.98 3.93
N SER A 177 35.25 -20.80 4.18
CA SER A 177 34.46 -21.41 3.11
C SER A 177 33.72 -20.40 2.23
N SER A 178 33.41 -19.18 2.75
CA SER A 178 32.77 -18.12 1.99
C SER A 178 33.76 -17.15 1.27
N LEU A 179 35.09 -17.46 1.28
CA LEU A 179 36.15 -16.61 0.76
C LEU A 179 36.99 -17.26 -0.35
N PRO A 180 36.43 -18.01 -1.31
CA PRO A 180 37.21 -18.73 -2.31
C PRO A 180 38.11 -17.80 -3.14
N GLU A 181 37.60 -16.66 -3.59
CA GLU A 181 38.36 -15.69 -4.39
C GLU A 181 39.47 -14.99 -3.59
N PHE A 182 39.26 -14.77 -2.29
CA PHE A 182 40.29 -14.22 -1.43
C PHE A 182 41.42 -15.23 -1.19
N ILE A 183 41.08 -16.52 -1.04
CA ILE A 183 42.07 -17.61 -0.93
C ILE A 183 42.96 -17.66 -2.17
N ASP A 184 42.37 -17.51 -3.34
CA ASP A 184 43.13 -17.49 -4.59
C ASP A 184 44.07 -16.27 -4.68
N ARG A 185 43.61 -15.10 -4.20
CA ARG A 185 44.47 -13.94 -4.05
C ARG A 185 45.63 -14.17 -3.08
N VAL A 186 45.39 -14.89 -1.99
CA VAL A 186 46.45 -15.31 -1.05
C VAL A 186 47.48 -16.22 -1.75
N VAL A 187 47.02 -17.17 -2.58
CA VAL A 187 47.89 -18.04 -3.34
C VAL A 187 48.74 -17.27 -4.32
N ILE A 188 48.15 -16.36 -5.08
CA ILE A 188 48.85 -15.48 -6.04
C ILE A 188 49.82 -14.54 -5.32
N GLY A 189 49.39 -13.88 -4.25
CA GLY A 189 50.21 -12.95 -3.47
C GLY A 189 51.40 -13.67 -2.79
N ALA A 190 51.19 -14.88 -2.23
CA ALA A 190 52.29 -15.67 -1.67
C ALA A 190 53.28 -16.18 -2.74
N ALA A 191 52.79 -16.36 -4.00
CA ALA A 191 53.67 -16.68 -5.11
C ALA A 191 54.48 -15.43 -5.54
N ALA A 192 53.84 -14.27 -5.62
CA ALA A 192 54.51 -13.01 -5.95
C ALA A 192 55.58 -12.62 -4.92
N LEU A 193 55.34 -12.83 -3.64
CA LEU A 193 56.32 -12.59 -2.58
C LEU A 193 57.59 -13.43 -2.73
N LYS A 194 57.57 -14.53 -3.46
CA LYS A 194 58.80 -15.33 -3.76
C LYS A 194 59.79 -14.54 -4.61
N LEU A 195 59.34 -13.60 -5.40
CA LEU A 195 60.19 -12.75 -6.27
C LEU A 195 60.92 -11.65 -5.48
N MET A 196 60.52 -11.37 -4.26
CA MET A 196 61.16 -10.38 -3.39
C MET A 196 62.33 -11.04 -2.61
N PRO A 197 63.49 -10.43 -2.54
CA PRO A 197 64.67 -10.99 -1.91
C PRO A 197 64.46 -11.33 -0.43
N GLU A 198 63.69 -10.53 0.28
CA GLU A 198 63.34 -10.70 1.71
C GLU A 198 62.52 -11.99 2.01
N PHE A 199 61.72 -12.43 1.04
CA PHE A 199 60.77 -13.57 1.20
C PHE A 199 61.16 -14.79 0.37
N ALA A 200 62.21 -14.70 -0.45
CA ALA A 200 62.62 -15.75 -1.40
C ALA A 200 62.95 -17.09 -0.71
N HIS A 201 63.56 -17.05 0.45
CA HIS A 201 63.96 -18.22 1.24
C HIS A 201 62.83 -18.78 2.12
N LEU A 202 61.70 -18.09 2.27
CA LEU A 202 60.61 -18.53 3.12
C LEU A 202 59.76 -19.59 2.45
N SER A 203 59.20 -20.51 3.28
CA SER A 203 58.22 -21.48 2.81
C SER A 203 56.94 -20.82 2.30
N PHE A 204 56.17 -21.52 1.45
CA PHE A 204 54.87 -21.01 0.96
C PHE A 204 53.93 -20.64 2.10
N ASN A 205 53.88 -21.45 3.18
CA ASN A 205 53.04 -21.16 4.35
C ASN A 205 53.43 -19.83 5.04
N ALA A 206 54.75 -19.59 5.21
CA ALA A 206 55.25 -18.33 5.81
C ALA A 206 54.90 -17.12 4.95
N ARG A 207 55.03 -17.21 3.60
CA ARG A 207 54.65 -16.15 2.68
C ARG A 207 53.14 -15.91 2.67
N ALA A 208 52.31 -16.97 2.69
CA ALA A 208 50.87 -16.86 2.79
C ALA A 208 50.46 -16.16 4.09
N LYS A 209 51.12 -16.52 5.21
CA LYS A 209 50.87 -15.87 6.51
C LYS A 209 51.23 -14.38 6.48
N SER A 210 52.36 -14.03 5.89
CA SER A 210 52.81 -12.64 5.71
C SER A 210 51.80 -11.83 4.87
N TYR A 211 51.36 -12.40 3.73
CA TYR A 211 50.33 -11.79 2.88
C TYR A 211 48.97 -11.56 3.61
N ILE A 212 48.49 -12.56 4.35
CA ILE A 212 47.26 -12.46 5.14
C ILE A 212 47.40 -11.35 6.21
N GLN A 213 48.54 -11.22 6.86
CA GLN A 213 48.81 -10.20 7.86
C GLN A 213 48.84 -8.78 7.21
N SER A 214 49.53 -8.61 6.11
CA SER A 214 49.63 -7.35 5.39
C SER A 214 48.27 -6.90 4.81
N SER A 215 47.44 -7.83 4.38
CA SER A 215 46.11 -7.54 3.83
C SER A 215 45.13 -6.96 4.85
N GLY A 216 45.35 -7.11 6.16
CA GLY A 216 44.47 -6.61 7.19
C GLY A 216 43.08 -7.31 7.28
N VAL A 217 42.88 -8.41 6.56
CA VAL A 217 41.59 -9.12 6.44
C VAL A 217 41.02 -9.55 7.80
N VAL A 218 41.88 -9.98 8.75
CA VAL A 218 41.43 -10.39 10.09
C VAL A 218 40.80 -9.24 10.87
N ALA A 219 41.42 -8.05 10.79
CA ALA A 219 40.89 -6.84 11.43
C ALA A 219 39.57 -6.41 10.77
N LEU A 220 39.48 -6.52 9.44
CA LEU A 220 38.25 -6.20 8.70
C LEU A 220 37.12 -7.16 9.06
N VAL A 221 37.34 -8.46 9.07
CA VAL A 221 36.33 -9.46 9.47
C VAL A 221 35.82 -9.20 10.88
N LYS A 222 36.71 -8.88 11.82
CA LYS A 222 36.30 -8.52 13.20
C LYS A 222 35.41 -7.27 13.22
N TRP A 223 35.81 -6.26 12.48
CA TRP A 223 35.10 -5.00 12.44
C TRP A 223 33.72 -5.14 11.75
N LEU A 224 33.64 -5.86 10.62
CA LEU A 224 32.37 -6.15 9.95
C LEU A 224 31.43 -7.00 10.84
N LYS A 225 31.98 -7.99 11.57
CA LYS A 225 31.22 -8.77 12.56
C LYS A 225 30.70 -7.89 13.69
N HIS A 226 31.51 -6.98 14.22
CA HIS A 226 31.09 -6.02 15.25
C HIS A 226 29.94 -5.12 14.75
N ASN A 227 29.86 -4.86 13.44
CA ASN A 227 28.78 -4.14 12.80
C ASN A 227 27.58 -5.02 12.41
N HIS A 228 27.37 -6.13 13.10
CA HIS A 228 26.24 -7.05 12.96
C HIS A 228 26.08 -7.69 11.58
N MET A 229 27.17 -7.74 10.77
CA MET A 229 27.10 -8.45 9.50
C MET A 229 27.23 -9.96 9.68
N THR A 230 26.43 -10.71 8.93
CA THR A 230 26.52 -12.17 8.88
C THR A 230 27.69 -12.62 8.02
N PHE A 231 28.26 -13.80 8.32
CA PHE A 231 29.42 -14.32 7.59
C PHE A 231 29.24 -14.44 6.07
N PRO A 232 28.05 -14.81 5.50
CA PRO A 232 27.88 -14.85 4.05
C PRO A 232 28.02 -13.48 3.39
N LYS A 233 27.52 -12.41 4.03
CA LYS A 233 27.66 -11.03 3.54
C LYS A 233 29.11 -10.55 3.63
N ILE A 234 29.79 -10.85 4.73
CA ILE A 234 31.21 -10.53 4.93
C ILE A 234 32.06 -11.20 3.83
N GLY A 235 31.84 -12.50 3.56
CA GLY A 235 32.55 -13.22 2.51
C GLY A 235 32.37 -12.57 1.13
N LYS A 236 31.12 -12.29 0.73
CA LYS A 236 30.84 -11.64 -0.55
C LYS A 236 31.47 -10.26 -0.69
N ILE A 237 31.50 -9.45 0.38
CA ILE A 237 32.14 -8.13 0.37
C ILE A 237 33.65 -8.26 0.17
N ILE A 238 34.31 -9.15 0.94
CA ILE A 238 35.77 -9.36 0.83
C ILE A 238 36.16 -9.90 -0.56
N CYS A 239 35.34 -10.78 -1.14
CA CYS A 239 35.57 -11.30 -2.49
C CYS A 239 35.43 -10.20 -3.57
N LYS A 240 34.48 -9.28 -3.42
CA LYS A 240 34.30 -8.14 -4.35
C LYS A 240 35.35 -7.05 -4.21
N CYS A 241 36.01 -6.95 -3.05
CA CYS A 241 37.09 -5.97 -2.84
C CYS A 241 38.33 -6.36 -3.63
N SER A 242 38.62 -5.66 -4.72
CA SER A 242 39.77 -5.93 -5.61
C SER A 242 41.14 -5.55 -5.02
N GLY A 243 41.31 -5.56 -3.69
CA GLY A 243 42.63 -5.44 -3.05
C GLY A 243 42.73 -4.41 -1.92
N ASP A 244 41.92 -3.37 -1.86
CA ASP A 244 41.98 -2.37 -0.78
C ASP A 244 40.91 -2.64 0.29
N LEU A 245 41.24 -3.48 1.28
CA LEU A 245 40.39 -3.73 2.42
C LEU A 245 40.22 -2.51 3.34
N GLN A 246 41.12 -1.54 3.28
CA GLN A 246 41.01 -0.29 4.03
C GLN A 246 39.91 0.62 3.43
N LEU A 247 39.73 0.56 2.10
CA LEU A 247 38.63 1.28 1.44
C LEU A 247 37.28 0.86 1.97
N VAL A 248 37.03 -0.48 2.12
CA VAL A 248 35.77 -0.98 2.70
C VAL A 248 35.53 -0.40 4.09
N ARG A 249 36.58 -0.33 4.91
CA ARG A 249 36.48 0.24 6.26
C ARG A 249 36.15 1.73 6.23
N ARG A 250 36.80 2.51 5.34
CA ARG A 250 36.52 3.94 5.16
C ARG A 250 35.09 4.18 4.69
N VAL A 251 34.64 3.46 3.64
CA VAL A 251 33.28 3.55 3.12
C VAL A 251 32.24 3.16 4.18
N CYS A 252 32.47 2.09 4.93
CA CYS A 252 31.56 1.71 6.00
C CYS A 252 31.55 2.73 7.16
N ALA A 253 32.67 3.35 7.50
CA ALA A 253 32.70 4.40 8.51
C ALA A 253 31.91 5.64 8.05
N TRP A 254 32.06 6.00 6.77
CA TRP A 254 31.27 7.06 6.17
C TRP A 254 29.78 6.73 6.12
N LEU A 255 29.38 5.52 5.71
CA LEU A 255 27.98 5.10 5.73
C LEU A 255 27.35 5.20 7.14
N LYS A 256 28.14 4.92 8.18
CA LYS A 256 27.70 5.14 9.56
C LYS A 256 27.54 6.61 9.91
N SER A 257 28.39 7.50 9.41
CA SER A 257 28.27 8.95 9.66
C SER A 257 27.00 9.55 9.06
N ILE A 258 26.46 8.95 8.00
CA ILE A 258 25.14 9.29 7.44
C ILE A 258 24.00 8.44 8.01
N HIS A 259 24.19 7.87 9.20
CA HIS A 259 23.19 7.12 9.97
C HIS A 259 22.72 5.78 9.37
N VAL A 260 23.51 5.14 8.48
CA VAL A 260 23.22 3.77 8.05
C VAL A 260 23.48 2.81 9.21
N LYS A 261 22.46 2.02 9.57
CA LYS A 261 22.56 1.02 10.65
C LYS A 261 23.53 -0.10 10.31
N GLY A 262 24.29 -0.60 11.28
CA GLY A 262 25.27 -1.67 11.10
C GLY A 262 24.74 -2.94 10.41
N GLU A 263 23.50 -3.32 10.72
CA GLU A 263 22.82 -4.47 10.11
C GLU A 263 22.51 -4.28 8.60
N SER A 264 22.38 -3.02 8.13
CA SER A 264 22.11 -2.68 6.74
C SER A 264 23.37 -2.50 5.90
N LEU A 265 24.55 -2.30 6.50
CA LEU A 265 25.80 -2.03 5.78
C LEU A 265 26.11 -3.12 4.74
N GLY A 266 25.99 -4.41 5.12
CA GLY A 266 26.26 -5.50 4.19
C GLY A 266 25.31 -5.53 3.00
N PHE A 267 24.05 -5.12 3.19
CA PHE A 267 23.09 -5.01 2.10
C PHE A 267 23.45 -3.84 1.17
N VAL A 268 23.78 -2.67 1.73
CA VAL A 268 24.17 -1.48 0.97
C VAL A 268 25.39 -1.77 0.10
N LEU A 269 26.46 -2.34 0.68
CA LEU A 269 27.68 -2.68 -0.05
C LEU A 269 27.49 -3.73 -1.16
N LEU A 270 26.50 -4.63 -0.99
CA LEU A 270 26.23 -5.67 -2.00
C LEU A 270 25.34 -5.19 -3.13
N LYS A 271 24.40 -4.29 -2.85
CA LYS A 271 23.43 -3.80 -3.85
C LYS A 271 23.93 -2.56 -4.60
N ALA A 272 24.71 -1.70 -3.97
CA ALA A 272 25.43 -0.63 -4.64
C ALA A 272 26.84 -1.13 -5.03
N SER A 273 26.92 -1.91 -6.12
CA SER A 273 28.15 -2.62 -6.49
C SER A 273 29.34 -1.70 -6.78
N CYS A 274 29.08 -0.51 -7.30
CA CYS A 274 30.12 0.47 -7.64
C CYS A 274 30.54 1.38 -6.46
N ILE A 275 29.92 1.28 -5.29
CA ILE A 275 30.25 2.13 -4.12
C ILE A 275 31.72 1.97 -3.65
N LEU A 276 32.31 0.80 -3.90
CA LEU A 276 33.69 0.51 -3.56
C LEU A 276 34.70 0.94 -4.64
N GLU A 277 34.21 1.25 -5.84
CA GLU A 277 35.01 1.68 -6.99
C GLU A 277 35.02 3.22 -7.13
N ARG A 278 34.00 3.88 -6.54
CA ARG A 278 33.84 5.33 -6.57
C ARG A 278 34.66 6.04 -5.51
N ASN A 279 35.04 7.29 -5.85
CA ASN A 279 35.64 8.21 -4.89
C ASN A 279 34.63 8.54 -3.77
N LEU A 280 35.13 8.62 -2.53
CA LEU A 280 34.30 8.97 -1.37
C LEU A 280 33.70 10.39 -1.49
N ASP A 281 34.40 11.31 -2.20
CA ASP A 281 33.92 12.69 -2.36
C ASP A 281 32.71 12.76 -3.32
N GLU A 282 32.68 11.97 -4.38
CA GLU A 282 31.49 11.82 -5.23
C GLU A 282 30.27 11.30 -4.43
N LEU A 283 30.49 10.34 -3.52
CA LEU A 283 29.42 9.83 -2.66
C LEU A 283 28.91 10.88 -1.68
N LYS A 284 29.79 11.74 -1.17
CA LYS A 284 29.40 12.88 -0.31
C LYS A 284 28.62 13.92 -1.11
N GLU A 285 29.01 14.18 -2.36
CA GLU A 285 28.33 15.11 -3.25
C GLU A 285 26.88 14.67 -3.51
N ILE A 286 26.64 13.36 -3.80
CA ILE A 286 25.30 12.80 -3.94
C ILE A 286 24.46 13.04 -2.68
N VAL A 287 25.03 12.80 -1.51
CA VAL A 287 24.33 13.00 -0.22
C VAL A 287 24.03 14.48 0.02
N SER A 288 24.99 15.36 -0.23
CA SER A 288 24.84 16.81 -0.11
C SER A 288 23.76 17.36 -1.05
N TYR A 289 23.70 16.86 -2.29
CA TYR A 289 22.67 17.21 -3.26
C TYR A 289 21.26 16.80 -2.78
N LEU A 290 21.13 15.61 -2.22
CA LEU A 290 19.85 15.17 -1.66
C LEU A 290 19.44 16.01 -0.44
N GLU A 291 20.39 16.40 0.40
CA GLU A 291 20.15 17.28 1.55
C GLU A 291 19.69 18.68 1.10
N SER A 292 20.31 19.25 0.07
CA SER A 292 19.92 20.56 -0.49
C SER A 292 18.53 20.54 -1.14
N ASN A 293 18.07 19.37 -1.61
CA ASN A 293 16.73 19.18 -2.16
C ASN A 293 15.72 18.63 -1.13
N GLY A 294 15.92 18.88 0.16
CA GLY A 294 14.94 18.65 1.21
C GLY A 294 14.93 17.26 1.87
N VAL A 295 15.88 16.38 1.51
CA VAL A 295 16.04 15.11 2.25
C VAL A 295 16.79 15.40 3.55
N ARG A 296 16.15 15.22 4.69
CA ARG A 296 16.76 15.50 5.98
C ARG A 296 17.96 14.58 6.25
N LYS A 297 18.96 15.12 6.89
CA LYS A 297 20.19 14.42 7.25
C LYS A 297 19.94 13.11 8.02
N ASP A 298 19.04 13.15 9.00
CA ASP A 298 18.65 11.96 9.81
C ASP A 298 17.96 10.87 8.99
N TRP A 299 17.36 11.21 7.84
CA TRP A 299 16.67 10.27 6.96
C TRP A 299 17.62 9.56 5.99
N MET A 300 18.81 10.14 5.76
CA MET A 300 19.76 9.67 4.76
C MET A 300 20.12 8.20 4.95
N GLY A 301 20.42 7.80 6.19
CA GLY A 301 20.71 6.40 6.50
C GLY A 301 19.56 5.43 6.17
N PHE A 302 18.30 5.87 6.35
CA PHE A 302 17.14 5.09 5.97
C PHE A 302 16.98 5.02 4.44
N VAL A 303 17.11 6.16 3.75
CA VAL A 303 16.99 6.26 2.28
C VAL A 303 18.01 5.34 1.60
N VAL A 304 19.28 5.45 1.97
CA VAL A 304 20.38 4.62 1.44
C VAL A 304 20.18 3.14 1.78
N SER A 305 19.69 2.82 2.99
CA SER A 305 19.42 1.42 3.37
C SER A 305 18.29 0.79 2.56
N ARG A 306 17.32 1.58 2.10
CA ARG A 306 16.16 1.10 1.31
C ARG A 306 16.43 1.06 -0.18
N CYS A 307 17.23 1.97 -0.68
CA CYS A 307 17.62 2.05 -2.09
C CYS A 307 19.11 2.40 -2.25
N PRO A 308 20.01 1.41 -2.05
CA PRO A 308 21.44 1.63 -2.22
C PRO A 308 21.84 2.08 -3.62
N GLN A 309 21.04 1.78 -4.63
CA GLN A 309 21.25 2.14 -6.03
C GLN A 309 21.37 3.67 -6.23
N ILE A 310 20.80 4.48 -5.35
CA ILE A 310 20.95 5.95 -5.38
C ILE A 310 22.43 6.34 -5.36
N LEU A 311 23.27 5.63 -4.58
CA LEU A 311 24.70 5.85 -4.53
C LEU A 311 25.46 5.36 -5.78
N SER A 312 24.77 4.67 -6.69
CA SER A 312 25.33 4.20 -7.96
C SER A 312 25.04 5.12 -9.13
N LEU A 313 24.14 6.10 -8.95
CA LEU A 313 23.79 7.08 -9.98
C LEU A 313 24.95 8.07 -10.20
N SER A 314 25.13 8.55 -11.43
CA SER A 314 25.96 9.74 -11.68
C SER A 314 25.26 10.99 -11.14
N MET A 315 26.02 12.09 -10.93
CA MET A 315 25.41 13.36 -10.49
C MET A 315 24.42 13.87 -11.52
N GLU A 316 24.77 13.80 -12.80
CA GLU A 316 23.89 14.20 -13.92
C GLU A 316 22.58 13.42 -13.93
N GLU A 317 22.64 12.09 -13.76
CA GLU A 317 21.47 11.23 -13.72
C GLU A 317 20.60 11.51 -12.48
N LEU A 318 21.22 11.73 -11.33
CA LEU A 318 20.52 12.09 -10.10
C LEU A 318 19.78 13.42 -10.25
N GLU A 319 20.45 14.44 -10.83
CA GLU A 319 19.85 15.74 -11.10
C GLU A 319 18.67 15.65 -12.07
N LEU A 320 18.82 14.91 -13.17
CA LEU A 320 17.73 14.71 -14.14
C LEU A 320 16.51 14.08 -13.48
N ARG A 321 16.72 13.09 -12.63
CA ARG A 321 15.65 12.41 -11.90
C ARG A 321 15.00 13.32 -10.84
N ALA A 322 15.76 14.13 -10.13
CA ALA A 322 15.24 15.11 -9.18
C ALA A 322 14.46 16.20 -9.91
N LYS A 323 15.02 16.78 -10.97
CA LYS A 323 14.37 17.78 -11.83
C LYS A 323 13.06 17.28 -12.43
N PHE A 324 12.97 15.98 -12.78
CA PHE A 324 11.74 15.36 -13.26
C PHE A 324 10.58 15.54 -12.28
N TYR A 325 10.81 15.34 -10.97
CA TYR A 325 9.79 15.53 -9.94
C TYR A 325 9.53 17.01 -9.63
N LEU A 326 10.58 17.81 -9.52
CA LEU A 326 10.49 19.24 -9.21
C LEU A 326 9.72 20.01 -10.30
N HIS A 327 9.94 19.69 -11.59
CA HIS A 327 9.20 20.28 -12.72
C HIS A 327 7.71 19.95 -12.72
N MET A 328 7.26 18.96 -11.95
CA MET A 328 5.83 18.70 -11.73
C MET A 328 5.23 19.56 -10.60
N GLY A 329 5.95 20.59 -10.14
CA GLY A 329 5.48 21.51 -9.10
C GLY A 329 5.64 20.99 -7.68
N MET A 330 6.51 20.01 -7.45
CA MET A 330 6.91 19.61 -6.09
C MET A 330 7.86 20.66 -5.52
N ASN A 331 7.65 21.04 -4.27
CA ASN A 331 8.64 21.80 -3.51
C ASN A 331 9.69 20.83 -2.92
N GLU A 332 10.82 21.38 -2.45
CA GLU A 332 11.91 20.60 -1.87
C GLU A 332 11.47 19.72 -0.69
N ASN A 333 10.61 20.21 0.20
CA ASN A 333 10.12 19.46 1.33
C ASN A 333 9.26 18.25 0.90
N ASP A 334 8.41 18.44 -0.12
CA ASP A 334 7.58 17.37 -0.68
C ASP A 334 8.47 16.34 -1.39
N PHE A 335 9.48 16.78 -2.13
CA PHE A 335 10.47 15.91 -2.76
C PHE A 335 11.26 15.12 -1.71
N GLY A 336 11.79 15.78 -0.68
CA GLY A 336 12.51 15.11 0.41
C GLY A 336 11.66 14.07 1.13
N THR A 337 10.38 14.40 1.40
CA THR A 337 9.42 13.47 2.02
C THR A 337 9.10 12.30 1.09
N MET A 338 8.92 12.55 -0.22
CA MET A 338 8.71 11.52 -1.23
C MET A 338 9.88 10.53 -1.28
N VAL A 339 11.11 11.04 -1.30
CA VAL A 339 12.33 10.22 -1.30
C VAL A 339 12.44 9.40 0.00
N TYR A 340 12.07 9.96 1.14
CA TYR A 340 12.03 9.24 2.41
C TYR A 340 10.99 8.12 2.41
N ASP A 341 9.76 8.41 1.98
CA ASP A 341 8.65 7.44 1.99
C ASP A 341 8.90 6.27 1.03
N TYR A 342 9.46 6.56 -0.16
CA TYR A 342 9.73 5.56 -1.18
C TYR A 342 11.01 5.86 -1.96
N PRO A 343 12.20 5.59 -1.41
CA PRO A 343 13.48 5.88 -2.04
C PRO A 343 13.67 5.28 -3.44
N ARG A 344 12.99 4.16 -3.72
CA ARG A 344 13.02 3.52 -5.04
C ARG A 344 12.46 4.41 -6.15
N ALA A 345 11.58 5.36 -5.83
CA ALA A 345 11.06 6.31 -6.82
C ALA A 345 12.18 7.09 -7.50
N LEU A 346 13.25 7.41 -6.78
CA LEU A 346 14.40 8.14 -7.30
C LEU A 346 15.46 7.20 -7.90
N GLY A 347 15.80 6.09 -7.22
CA GLY A 347 16.99 5.31 -7.52
C GLY A 347 16.77 4.03 -8.33
N TYR A 348 15.53 3.64 -8.63
CA TYR A 348 15.26 2.30 -9.20
C TYR A 348 14.70 2.30 -10.62
N PHE A 349 13.82 3.24 -10.96
CA PHE A 349 13.14 3.27 -12.25
C PHE A 349 13.93 4.08 -13.29
N SER A 350 13.82 3.72 -14.58
CA SER A 350 14.34 4.55 -15.67
C SER A 350 13.48 5.82 -15.84
N LEU A 351 14.04 6.87 -16.43
CA LEU A 351 13.29 8.10 -16.73
C LEU A 351 12.12 7.83 -17.69
N GLU A 352 12.28 6.89 -18.62
CA GLU A 352 11.23 6.49 -19.56
C GLU A 352 10.07 5.82 -18.84
N ASP A 353 10.33 4.89 -17.90
CA ASP A 353 9.30 4.28 -17.07
C ASP A 353 8.57 5.31 -16.22
N MET A 354 9.31 6.26 -15.65
CA MET A 354 8.74 7.35 -14.85
C MET A 354 7.84 8.24 -15.71
N ALA A 355 8.30 8.63 -16.91
CA ALA A 355 7.52 9.43 -17.85
C ALA A 355 6.26 8.71 -18.33
N SER A 356 6.37 7.42 -18.66
CA SER A 356 5.24 6.58 -19.08
C SER A 356 4.15 6.51 -18.01
N LYS A 357 4.54 6.36 -16.73
CA LYS A 357 3.60 6.34 -15.61
C LYS A 357 2.92 7.69 -15.39
N VAL A 358 3.67 8.78 -15.49
CA VAL A 358 3.10 10.14 -15.41
C VAL A 358 2.13 10.38 -16.55
N GLN A 359 2.48 9.98 -17.77
CA GLN A 359 1.61 10.12 -18.93
C GLN A 359 0.31 9.32 -18.76
N TYR A 360 0.40 8.07 -18.29
CA TYR A 360 -0.78 7.25 -18.00
C TYR A 360 -1.70 7.88 -16.95
N LEU A 361 -1.13 8.49 -15.90
CA LEU A 361 -1.93 9.22 -14.90
C LEU A 361 -2.63 10.45 -15.50
N LYS A 362 -1.99 11.14 -16.47
CA LYS A 362 -2.60 12.28 -17.19
C LYS A 362 -3.78 11.86 -18.08
N GLU A 363 -3.84 10.62 -18.55
CA GLU A 363 -4.98 10.10 -19.32
C GLU A 363 -6.30 10.19 -18.54
N PHE A 364 -6.24 10.17 -17.20
CA PHE A 364 -7.43 10.40 -16.34
C PHE A 364 -7.82 11.87 -16.19
N GLY A 365 -7.15 12.80 -16.90
CA GLY A 365 -7.42 14.24 -16.85
C GLY A 365 -6.73 14.95 -15.69
N LEU A 366 -5.66 14.38 -15.13
CA LEU A 366 -4.81 15.03 -14.15
C LEU A 366 -3.86 16.02 -14.85
N THR A 367 -3.68 17.21 -14.27
CA THR A 367 -2.64 18.14 -14.69
C THR A 367 -1.27 17.67 -14.22
N THR A 368 -0.20 18.24 -14.77
CA THR A 368 1.17 17.91 -14.35
C THR A 368 1.37 18.16 -12.85
N GLU A 369 0.87 19.29 -12.35
CA GLU A 369 0.93 19.65 -10.94
C GLU A 369 0.09 18.73 -10.04
N GLU A 370 -1.09 18.29 -10.52
CA GLU A 370 -1.92 17.33 -9.80
C GLU A 370 -1.20 15.98 -9.67
N VAL A 371 -0.49 15.54 -10.73
CA VAL A 371 0.35 14.32 -10.69
C VAL A 371 1.53 14.53 -9.74
N GLY A 372 2.20 15.70 -9.76
CA GLY A 372 3.26 16.02 -8.82
C GLY A 372 2.80 15.89 -7.37
N ARG A 373 1.69 16.55 -7.01
CA ARG A 373 1.10 16.45 -5.67
C ARG A 373 0.69 15.01 -5.30
N LEU A 374 0.17 14.28 -6.27
CA LEU A 374 -0.22 12.88 -6.09
C LEU A 374 0.99 11.99 -5.75
N LEU A 375 2.09 12.16 -6.47
CA LEU A 375 3.34 11.41 -6.27
C LEU A 375 4.06 11.84 -4.99
N ALA A 376 4.04 13.12 -4.63
CA ALA A 376 4.52 13.60 -3.34
C ALA A 376 3.78 12.94 -2.17
N PHE A 377 2.45 12.85 -2.27
CA PHE A 377 1.62 12.22 -1.24
C PHE A 377 1.70 10.69 -1.24
N LYS A 378 1.83 10.04 -2.43
CA LYS A 378 1.88 8.58 -2.55
C LYS A 378 2.89 8.10 -3.60
N PRO A 379 4.17 8.18 -3.31
CA PRO A 379 5.24 7.82 -4.25
C PRO A 379 5.27 6.33 -4.62
N HIS A 380 4.64 5.48 -3.82
CA HIS A 380 4.51 4.04 -4.11
C HIS A 380 3.78 3.74 -5.43
N LEU A 381 3.04 4.70 -6.00
CA LEU A 381 2.47 4.59 -7.33
C LEU A 381 3.55 4.32 -8.38
N MET A 382 4.74 4.94 -8.23
CA MET A 382 5.86 4.69 -9.14
C MET A 382 6.33 3.23 -9.15
N GLY A 383 6.08 2.48 -8.07
CA GLY A 383 6.40 1.06 -7.97
C GLY A 383 5.38 0.11 -8.60
N CYS A 384 4.25 0.63 -9.08
CA CYS A 384 3.22 -0.20 -9.69
C CYS A 384 3.44 -0.37 -11.20
N SER A 385 3.21 -1.58 -11.72
CA SER A 385 3.19 -1.85 -13.16
C SER A 385 1.90 -1.31 -13.79
N ILE A 386 2.02 -0.63 -14.92
CA ILE A 386 0.87 -0.17 -15.70
C ILE A 386 0.10 -1.38 -16.24
N GLU A 387 0.79 -2.34 -16.87
CA GLU A 387 0.19 -3.47 -17.55
C GLU A 387 -0.46 -4.46 -16.57
N GLU A 388 0.27 -4.85 -15.55
CA GLU A 388 -0.15 -5.91 -14.63
C GLU A 388 -1.13 -5.43 -13.55
N ARG A 389 -1.04 -4.15 -13.15
CA ARG A 389 -1.81 -3.62 -12.03
C ARG A 389 -2.81 -2.54 -12.40
N TRP A 390 -2.36 -1.48 -13.08
CA TRP A 390 -3.25 -0.35 -13.35
C TRP A 390 -4.28 -0.66 -14.44
N LYS A 391 -3.88 -1.22 -15.58
CA LYS A 391 -4.82 -1.54 -16.66
C LYS A 391 -5.92 -2.51 -16.25
N PRO A 392 -5.65 -3.65 -15.56
CA PRO A 392 -6.70 -4.53 -15.07
C PRO A 392 -7.63 -3.86 -14.05
N LEU A 393 -7.08 -3.06 -13.13
CA LEU A 393 -7.87 -2.30 -12.15
C LEU A 393 -8.79 -1.30 -12.83
N VAL A 394 -8.26 -0.49 -13.73
CA VAL A 394 -9.01 0.53 -14.48
C VAL A 394 -10.13 -0.12 -15.28
N LYS A 395 -9.83 -1.21 -16.00
CA LYS A 395 -10.82 -1.99 -16.75
C LYS A 395 -11.94 -2.51 -15.84
N TYR A 396 -11.57 -3.01 -14.66
CA TYR A 396 -12.54 -3.51 -13.68
C TYR A 396 -13.42 -2.38 -13.13
N LEU A 397 -12.84 -1.22 -12.80
CA LEU A 397 -13.60 -0.07 -12.32
C LEU A 397 -14.52 0.49 -13.41
N TYR A 398 -14.10 0.52 -14.68
CA TYR A 398 -14.98 0.86 -15.82
C TYR A 398 -16.16 -0.11 -15.95
N TYR A 399 -15.92 -1.39 -15.79
CA TYR A 399 -16.99 -2.41 -15.79
C TYR A 399 -18.01 -2.16 -14.67
N LEU A 400 -17.58 -1.61 -13.53
CA LEU A 400 -18.46 -1.22 -12.41
C LEU A 400 -19.12 0.15 -12.62
N GLY A 401 -18.97 0.79 -13.76
CA GLY A 401 -19.59 2.08 -14.08
C GLY A 401 -18.80 3.30 -13.59
N VAL A 402 -17.53 3.14 -13.18
CA VAL A 402 -16.67 4.29 -12.82
C VAL A 402 -16.13 4.92 -14.09
N GLN A 403 -16.60 6.11 -14.44
CA GLN A 403 -16.14 6.89 -15.59
C GLN A 403 -14.81 7.59 -15.31
N ARG A 404 -14.22 8.23 -16.35
CA ARG A 404 -12.93 8.94 -16.26
C ARG A 404 -12.83 9.92 -15.10
N ASP A 405 -13.85 10.76 -14.91
CA ASP A 405 -13.88 11.73 -13.79
C ASP A 405 -13.97 11.05 -12.43
N GLY A 406 -14.66 9.92 -12.37
CA GLY A 406 -14.69 9.05 -11.19
C GLY A 406 -13.31 8.48 -10.88
N MET A 407 -12.55 8.04 -11.91
CA MET A 407 -11.16 7.57 -11.76
C MET A 407 -10.25 8.69 -11.24
N LYS A 408 -10.32 9.89 -11.85
CA LYS A 408 -9.61 11.07 -11.36
C LYS A 408 -9.91 11.31 -9.88
N ARG A 409 -11.19 11.29 -9.49
CA ARG A 409 -11.60 11.48 -8.11
C ARG A 409 -11.05 10.40 -7.17
N VAL A 410 -11.08 9.13 -7.58
CA VAL A 410 -10.50 8.01 -6.79
C VAL A 410 -9.01 8.21 -6.58
N LEU A 411 -8.27 8.57 -7.64
CA LEU A 411 -6.84 8.86 -7.58
C LEU A 411 -6.53 10.02 -6.63
N MET A 412 -7.25 11.15 -6.77
CA MET A 412 -7.00 12.34 -5.94
C MET A 412 -7.36 12.13 -4.47
N VAL A 413 -8.46 11.42 -4.17
CA VAL A 413 -8.93 11.23 -2.80
C VAL A 413 -8.19 10.08 -2.10
N LYS A 414 -7.90 8.99 -2.82
CA LYS A 414 -7.29 7.79 -2.22
C LYS A 414 -6.38 7.06 -3.20
N PRO A 415 -5.23 7.63 -3.55
CA PRO A 415 -4.30 7.08 -4.55
C PRO A 415 -3.81 5.67 -4.23
N ILE A 416 -3.75 5.30 -2.96
CA ILE A 416 -3.34 3.95 -2.54
C ILE A 416 -4.21 2.84 -3.16
N VAL A 417 -5.43 3.14 -3.62
CA VAL A 417 -6.29 2.16 -4.31
C VAL A 417 -5.60 1.58 -5.53
N PHE A 418 -4.80 2.38 -6.24
CA PHE A 418 -4.02 1.95 -7.40
C PHE A 418 -2.79 1.10 -7.05
N CYS A 419 -2.43 1.03 -5.76
CA CYS A 419 -1.36 0.15 -5.26
C CYS A 419 -1.91 -1.17 -4.68
N ILE A 420 -3.24 -1.31 -4.53
CA ILE A 420 -3.88 -2.47 -3.92
C ILE A 420 -4.13 -3.54 -4.99
N ASP A 421 -4.01 -4.79 -4.59
CA ASP A 421 -4.28 -5.92 -5.47
C ASP A 421 -5.77 -6.07 -5.77
N LEU A 422 -6.09 -6.26 -7.06
CA LEU A 422 -7.45 -6.35 -7.55
C LEU A 422 -8.16 -7.62 -7.07
N GLU A 423 -7.53 -8.78 -7.25
CA GLU A 423 -8.18 -10.08 -7.04
C GLU A 423 -8.33 -10.41 -5.55
N THR A 424 -7.27 -10.18 -4.77
CA THR A 424 -7.25 -10.56 -3.35
C THR A 424 -7.92 -9.53 -2.45
N THR A 425 -8.01 -8.27 -2.87
CA THR A 425 -8.44 -7.20 -1.97
C THR A 425 -9.65 -6.40 -2.49
N ILE A 426 -9.66 -5.99 -3.76
CA ILE A 426 -10.73 -5.14 -4.31
C ILE A 426 -11.96 -5.98 -4.68
N ALA A 427 -11.78 -7.02 -5.49
CA ALA A 427 -12.89 -7.86 -5.94
C ALA A 427 -13.71 -8.51 -4.81
N PRO A 428 -13.11 -9.00 -3.71
CA PRO A 428 -13.90 -9.52 -2.58
C PRO A 428 -14.78 -8.46 -1.90
N LYS A 429 -14.36 -7.19 -1.90
CA LYS A 429 -15.16 -6.10 -1.34
C LYS A 429 -16.32 -5.70 -2.25
N VAL A 430 -16.11 -5.76 -3.56
CA VAL A 430 -17.18 -5.53 -4.54
C VAL A 430 -18.22 -6.65 -4.46
N ARG A 431 -17.79 -7.92 -4.39
CA ARG A 431 -18.71 -9.05 -4.15
C ARG A 431 -19.49 -8.87 -2.86
N PHE A 432 -18.84 -8.42 -1.80
CA PHE A 432 -19.53 -8.14 -0.55
C PHE A 432 -20.61 -7.05 -0.71
N LEU A 433 -20.39 -6.00 -1.51
CA LEU A 433 -21.44 -5.02 -1.82
C LEU A 433 -22.63 -5.66 -2.55
N GLN A 434 -22.37 -6.56 -3.50
CA GLN A 434 -23.39 -7.32 -4.21
C GLN A 434 -24.15 -8.25 -3.25
N ASP A 435 -23.44 -8.95 -2.37
CA ASP A 435 -24.02 -9.88 -1.38
C ASP A 435 -24.98 -9.20 -0.39
N ILE A 436 -24.72 -7.94 -0.04
CA ILE A 436 -25.61 -7.14 0.82
C ILE A 436 -26.73 -6.42 0.05
N GLY A 437 -26.85 -6.66 -1.27
CA GLY A 437 -27.93 -6.13 -2.11
C GLY A 437 -27.69 -4.73 -2.67
N VAL A 438 -26.43 -4.28 -2.80
CA VAL A 438 -26.13 -3.07 -3.59
C VAL A 438 -26.26 -3.42 -5.07
N ARG A 439 -27.09 -2.67 -5.82
CA ARG A 439 -27.28 -2.87 -7.26
C ARG A 439 -25.97 -2.63 -8.01
N ASN A 440 -25.70 -3.43 -9.04
CA ASN A 440 -24.44 -3.37 -9.79
C ASN A 440 -24.15 -1.97 -10.34
N GLU A 441 -25.17 -1.29 -10.87
CA GLU A 441 -25.06 0.06 -11.43
C GLU A 441 -24.72 1.11 -10.37
N ALA A 442 -25.06 0.86 -9.11
CA ALA A 442 -24.78 1.77 -7.99
C ALA A 442 -23.36 1.59 -7.43
N ILE A 443 -22.70 0.45 -7.67
CA ILE A 443 -21.39 0.14 -7.08
C ILE A 443 -20.34 1.15 -7.49
N GLY A 444 -20.23 1.46 -8.77
CA GLY A 444 -19.29 2.50 -9.25
C GLY A 444 -19.48 3.83 -8.54
N GLY A 445 -20.73 4.27 -8.39
CA GLY A 445 -21.08 5.48 -7.64
C GLY A 445 -20.70 5.43 -6.15
N VAL A 446 -20.82 4.27 -5.51
CA VAL A 446 -20.36 4.03 -4.12
C VAL A 446 -18.85 4.22 -4.01
N LEU A 447 -18.10 3.62 -4.92
CA LEU A 447 -16.64 3.67 -4.93
C LEU A 447 -16.09 5.07 -5.23
N VAL A 448 -16.73 5.81 -6.13
CA VAL A 448 -16.37 7.21 -6.45
C VAL A 448 -16.69 8.15 -5.29
N ARG A 449 -17.84 7.98 -4.62
CA ARG A 449 -18.21 8.81 -3.46
C ARG A 449 -17.37 8.53 -2.23
N PHE A 450 -16.93 7.27 -2.06
CA PHE A 450 -16.13 6.87 -0.91
C PHE A 450 -15.01 5.89 -1.29
N PRO A 451 -13.94 6.34 -1.96
CA PRO A 451 -12.81 5.49 -2.37
C PRO A 451 -12.13 4.76 -1.21
N SER A 452 -12.17 5.34 -0.01
CA SER A 452 -11.62 4.73 1.21
C SER A 452 -12.24 3.37 1.55
N PHE A 453 -13.44 3.06 1.04
CA PHE A 453 -14.07 1.75 1.17
C PHE A 453 -13.13 0.62 0.71
N LEU A 454 -12.45 0.81 -0.42
CA LEU A 454 -11.52 -0.15 -0.99
C LEU A 454 -10.26 -0.38 -0.13
N THR A 455 -9.92 0.57 0.75
CA THR A 455 -8.74 0.47 1.61
C THR A 455 -9.03 -0.15 2.98
N TYR A 456 -10.30 -0.19 3.40
CA TYR A 456 -10.67 -0.76 4.69
C TYR A 456 -10.62 -2.29 4.67
N ASN A 457 -10.32 -2.87 5.83
CA ASN A 457 -10.37 -4.31 6.01
C ASN A 457 -11.84 -4.79 6.03
N LEU A 458 -12.15 -5.76 5.16
CA LEU A 458 -13.50 -6.30 5.02
C LEU A 458 -14.04 -6.90 6.32
N TYR A 459 -13.23 -7.68 7.03
CA TYR A 459 -13.65 -8.40 8.23
C TYR A 459 -13.58 -7.55 9.50
N LYS A 460 -12.54 -6.68 9.63
CA LYS A 460 -12.32 -5.88 10.84
C LYS A 460 -13.07 -4.56 10.86
N LYS A 461 -13.50 -4.04 9.70
CA LYS A 461 -14.16 -2.73 9.62
C LYS A 461 -15.49 -2.77 8.88
N ILE A 462 -15.55 -3.27 7.65
CA ILE A 462 -16.74 -3.17 6.79
C ILE A 462 -17.87 -4.04 7.34
N ARG A 463 -17.64 -5.33 7.49
CA ARG A 463 -18.66 -6.28 8.02
C ARG A 463 -19.19 -5.91 9.39
N PRO A 464 -18.38 -5.55 10.40
CA PRO A 464 -18.89 -5.15 11.70
C PRO A 464 -19.85 -3.96 11.65
N VAL A 465 -19.61 -2.96 10.78
CA VAL A 465 -20.53 -1.82 10.63
C VAL A 465 -21.85 -2.27 10.01
N VAL A 466 -21.82 -3.10 8.97
CA VAL A 466 -23.04 -3.66 8.35
C VAL A 466 -23.85 -4.47 9.36
N ILE A 467 -23.20 -5.35 10.12
CA ILE A 467 -23.86 -6.13 11.18
C ILE A 467 -24.46 -5.20 12.24
N PHE A 468 -23.74 -4.16 12.67
CA PHE A 468 -24.25 -3.18 13.61
C PHE A 468 -25.53 -2.47 13.09
N LEU A 469 -25.53 -2.04 11.83
CA LEU A 469 -26.68 -1.37 11.21
C LEU A 469 -27.91 -2.28 11.21
N MET A 470 -27.73 -3.56 10.96
CA MET A 470 -28.83 -4.54 10.96
C MET A 470 -29.30 -4.90 12.38
N THR A 471 -28.37 -5.16 13.31
CA THR A 471 -28.71 -5.71 14.62
C THR A 471 -29.03 -4.66 15.69
N LYS A 472 -28.43 -3.48 15.60
CA LYS A 472 -28.52 -2.42 16.60
C LYS A 472 -29.24 -1.17 16.13
N ALA A 473 -29.23 -0.90 14.81
CA ALA A 473 -29.89 0.26 14.23
C ALA A 473 -31.24 -0.09 13.55
N GLY A 474 -31.63 -1.38 13.50
CA GLY A 474 -32.92 -1.83 12.99
C GLY A 474 -33.06 -1.83 11.47
N VAL A 475 -31.97 -1.64 10.71
CA VAL A 475 -32.01 -1.70 9.24
C VAL A 475 -32.29 -3.11 8.78
N THR A 476 -33.27 -3.30 7.89
CA THR A 476 -33.63 -4.62 7.37
C THR A 476 -32.56 -5.18 6.43
N GLN A 477 -32.56 -6.49 6.23
CA GLN A 477 -31.65 -7.14 5.27
C GLN A 477 -31.91 -6.67 3.83
N GLY A 478 -33.16 -6.34 3.49
CA GLY A 478 -33.52 -5.82 2.17
C GLY A 478 -33.02 -4.40 1.93
N ASP A 479 -32.94 -3.58 2.99
CA ASP A 479 -32.58 -2.16 2.88
C ASP A 479 -31.09 -1.88 3.04
N ILE A 480 -30.31 -2.81 3.60
CA ILE A 480 -28.88 -2.55 3.91
C ILE A 480 -28.08 -2.16 2.67
N GLY A 481 -28.33 -2.78 1.52
CA GLY A 481 -27.70 -2.42 0.24
C GLY A 481 -28.03 -0.98 -0.17
N LYS A 482 -29.30 -0.59 -0.04
CA LYS A 482 -29.78 0.79 -0.30
C LYS A 482 -29.10 1.80 0.64
N VAL A 483 -29.01 1.49 1.93
CA VAL A 483 -28.35 2.34 2.94
C VAL A 483 -26.89 2.60 2.59
N ILE A 484 -26.15 1.55 2.27
CA ILE A 484 -24.74 1.67 1.88
C ILE A 484 -24.58 2.37 0.52
N ALA A 485 -25.50 2.13 -0.41
CA ALA A 485 -25.49 2.82 -1.70
C ALA A 485 -25.78 4.33 -1.57
N LEU A 486 -26.68 4.73 -0.68
CA LEU A 486 -27.00 6.13 -0.43
C LEU A 486 -25.89 6.86 0.33
N ASP A 487 -25.32 6.26 1.37
CA ASP A 487 -24.24 6.87 2.17
C ASP A 487 -23.14 5.85 2.54
N PRO A 488 -22.21 5.58 1.61
CA PRO A 488 -21.12 4.64 1.86
C PRO A 488 -20.14 5.11 2.95
N GLN A 489 -20.16 6.40 3.31
CA GLN A 489 -19.31 6.95 4.36
C GLN A 489 -19.66 6.44 5.75
N LEU A 490 -20.87 5.89 5.95
CA LEU A 490 -21.25 5.18 7.18
C LEU A 490 -20.26 4.08 7.56
N VAL A 491 -19.75 3.36 6.57
CA VAL A 491 -18.73 2.30 6.79
C VAL A 491 -17.44 2.85 7.41
N GLY A 492 -17.13 4.11 7.15
CA GLY A 492 -15.98 4.80 7.74
C GLY A 492 -16.17 5.16 9.22
N CYS A 493 -17.40 5.30 9.69
CA CYS A 493 -17.71 5.75 11.04
C CYS A 493 -17.28 4.74 12.11
N SER A 494 -16.98 5.25 13.30
CA SER A 494 -16.72 4.42 14.48
C SER A 494 -18.04 3.95 15.07
N ILE A 495 -18.20 2.65 15.28
CA ILE A 495 -19.38 2.08 15.91
C ILE A 495 -19.54 2.66 17.32
N THR A 496 -18.50 2.54 18.16
CA THR A 496 -18.56 2.93 19.58
C THR A 496 -18.63 4.44 19.80
N LYS A 497 -17.85 5.22 19.02
CA LYS A 497 -17.75 6.69 19.22
C LYS A 497 -18.87 7.47 18.52
N LYS A 498 -19.51 6.90 17.49
CA LYS A 498 -20.45 7.67 16.66
C LYS A 498 -21.80 6.96 16.47
N LEU A 499 -21.80 5.77 15.85
CA LEU A 499 -23.03 5.13 15.42
C LEU A 499 -23.91 4.71 16.61
N ASP A 500 -23.33 4.06 17.61
CA ASP A 500 -24.05 3.59 18.80
C ASP A 500 -24.64 4.75 19.61
N GLY A 501 -23.87 5.85 19.77
CA GLY A 501 -24.36 7.06 20.43
C GLY A 501 -25.57 7.66 19.72
N ASN A 502 -25.53 7.74 18.39
CA ASN A 502 -26.64 8.29 17.59
C ASN A 502 -27.87 7.37 17.64
N VAL A 503 -27.69 6.05 17.53
CA VAL A 503 -28.82 5.10 17.69
C VAL A 503 -29.46 5.24 19.06
N LYS A 504 -28.67 5.24 20.14
CA LYS A 504 -29.19 5.44 21.51
C LYS A 504 -29.92 6.78 21.66
N TYR A 505 -29.40 7.83 21.04
CA TYR A 505 -30.07 9.13 21.05
C TYR A 505 -31.47 9.07 20.41
N PHE A 506 -31.62 8.47 19.22
CA PHE A 506 -32.93 8.39 18.56
C PHE A 506 -33.90 7.48 19.34
N LEU A 507 -33.42 6.37 19.89
CA LEU A 507 -34.23 5.51 20.75
C LEU A 507 -34.71 6.25 22.03
N SER A 508 -33.86 7.13 22.60
CA SER A 508 -34.24 7.94 23.78
C SER A 508 -35.33 9.00 23.49
N LEU A 509 -35.55 9.33 22.20
CA LEU A 509 -36.67 10.19 21.79
C LEU A 509 -38.01 9.46 21.70
N GLY A 510 -38.03 8.14 21.96
CA GLY A 510 -39.22 7.30 21.85
C GLY A 510 -39.44 6.66 20.47
N ILE A 511 -38.46 6.74 19.56
CA ILE A 511 -38.53 6.09 18.26
C ILE A 511 -38.26 4.58 18.45
N ARG A 512 -39.15 3.73 17.93
CA ARG A 512 -38.99 2.27 17.98
C ARG A 512 -37.88 1.82 17.03
N LEU A 513 -37.16 0.73 17.37
CA LEU A 513 -36.04 0.24 16.59
C LEU A 513 -36.36 -0.05 15.11
N PRO A 514 -37.49 -0.73 14.75
CA PRO A 514 -37.85 -0.93 13.34
C PRO A 514 -38.08 0.39 12.59
N THR A 515 -38.78 1.33 13.21
CA THR A 515 -39.05 2.66 12.64
C THR A 515 -37.76 3.46 12.44
N LEU A 516 -36.79 3.36 13.37
CA LEU A 516 -35.47 3.95 13.21
C LEU A 516 -34.74 3.32 12.01
N GLY A 517 -34.87 2.02 11.82
CA GLY A 517 -34.31 1.32 10.64
C GLY A 517 -34.85 1.86 9.32
N GLU A 518 -36.18 2.09 9.23
CA GLU A 518 -36.84 2.71 8.07
C GLU A 518 -36.36 4.16 7.84
N MET A 519 -36.25 4.97 8.92
CA MET A 519 -35.71 6.32 8.84
C MET A 519 -34.28 6.31 8.29
N ILE A 520 -33.44 5.39 8.72
CA ILE A 520 -32.06 5.22 8.25
C ILE A 520 -32.06 4.74 6.80
N ALA A 521 -32.94 3.82 6.41
CA ALA A 521 -33.07 3.35 5.04
C ALA A 521 -33.41 4.48 4.06
N ASN A 522 -34.22 5.44 4.51
CA ASN A 522 -34.60 6.61 3.72
C ASN A 522 -33.61 7.77 3.81
N PHE A 523 -32.88 7.90 4.91
CA PHE A 523 -31.91 8.97 5.14
C PHE A 523 -30.71 8.48 5.99
N PRO A 524 -29.76 7.73 5.39
CA PRO A 524 -28.65 7.13 6.12
C PRO A 524 -27.71 8.12 6.81
N MET A 525 -27.59 9.35 6.25
CA MET A 525 -26.81 10.44 6.85
C MET A 525 -27.23 10.78 8.28
N LEU A 526 -28.44 10.40 8.69
CA LEU A 526 -28.98 10.57 10.03
C LEU A 526 -27.99 10.12 11.12
N LEU A 527 -27.32 8.98 10.92
CA LEU A 527 -26.35 8.42 11.86
C LEU A 527 -24.97 9.12 11.82
N ARG A 528 -24.74 10.05 10.89
CA ARG A 528 -23.45 10.76 10.77
C ARG A 528 -23.45 12.15 11.41
N TYR A 529 -24.61 12.73 11.68
CA TYR A 529 -24.70 14.03 12.33
C TYR A 529 -24.15 14.02 13.75
N ASN A 530 -23.65 15.16 14.21
CA ASN A 530 -23.27 15.31 15.61
C ASN A 530 -24.53 15.46 16.46
N ILE A 531 -24.57 14.79 17.61
CA ILE A 531 -25.69 14.84 18.55
C ILE A 531 -25.91 16.29 19.02
N ASP A 532 -24.84 17.06 19.18
CA ASP A 532 -24.94 18.47 19.59
C ASP A 532 -25.65 19.35 18.54
N SER A 533 -25.58 18.96 17.25
CA SER A 533 -26.35 19.60 16.17
C SER A 533 -27.78 19.08 16.07
N LEU A 534 -28.03 17.83 16.47
CA LEU A 534 -29.38 17.23 16.43
C LEU A 534 -30.26 17.73 17.57
N ARG A 535 -29.71 17.85 18.79
CA ARG A 535 -30.47 18.24 20.00
C ARG A 535 -31.17 19.60 19.89
N PRO A 536 -30.53 20.69 19.45
CA PRO A 536 -31.19 21.99 19.29
C PRO A 536 -32.34 21.92 18.30
N LYS A 537 -32.14 21.27 17.13
CA LYS A 537 -33.18 21.10 16.11
C LYS A 537 -34.40 20.35 16.62
N TYR A 538 -34.15 19.22 17.32
CA TYR A 538 -35.25 18.45 17.93
C TYR A 538 -35.97 19.24 19.01
N ARG A 539 -35.23 19.99 19.86
CA ARG A 539 -35.80 20.84 20.90
C ARG A 539 -36.69 21.94 20.29
N TYR A 540 -36.25 22.58 19.22
CA TYR A 540 -37.01 23.57 18.49
C TYR A 540 -38.30 22.96 17.89
N LEU A 541 -38.20 21.83 17.22
CA LEU A 541 -39.34 21.10 16.67
C LEU A 541 -40.42 20.81 17.74
N ARG A 542 -39.98 20.34 18.93
CA ARG A 542 -40.91 19.90 19.99
C ARG A 542 -41.45 21.04 20.83
N ARG A 543 -40.66 22.05 21.15
CA ARG A 543 -41.04 23.12 22.09
C ARG A 543 -41.59 24.37 21.41
N VAL A 544 -41.05 24.77 20.26
CA VAL A 544 -41.44 25.99 19.56
C VAL A 544 -42.46 25.68 18.47
N MET A 545 -42.15 24.70 17.60
CA MET A 545 -43.09 24.34 16.52
C MET A 545 -44.22 23.44 17.02
N VAL A 546 -44.13 22.84 18.23
CA VAL A 546 -45.10 21.97 18.87
C VAL A 546 -45.52 20.79 17.95
N ARG A 547 -44.57 20.26 17.17
CA ARG A 547 -44.82 19.18 16.22
C ARG A 547 -44.72 17.80 16.87
N PRO A 548 -45.59 16.83 16.50
CA PRO A 548 -45.50 15.48 16.97
C PRO A 548 -44.23 14.76 16.46
N LEU A 549 -43.80 13.71 17.17
CA LEU A 549 -42.65 12.90 16.76
C LEU A 549 -42.88 12.22 15.39
N LYS A 550 -44.16 11.95 15.04
CA LYS A 550 -44.55 11.38 13.76
C LYS A 550 -44.03 12.20 12.56
N ASP A 551 -44.12 13.54 12.64
CA ASP A 551 -43.65 14.41 11.57
C ASP A 551 -42.16 14.24 11.28
N LEU A 552 -41.36 14.01 12.34
CA LEU A 552 -39.92 13.73 12.22
C LEU A 552 -39.65 12.35 11.62
N ILE A 553 -40.45 11.34 11.99
CA ILE A 553 -40.36 10.00 11.44
C ILE A 553 -40.65 10.02 9.93
N GLU A 554 -41.71 10.72 9.53
CA GLU A 554 -42.07 10.89 8.11
C GLU A 554 -41.02 11.68 7.31
N PHE A 555 -40.32 12.61 7.94
CA PHE A 555 -39.33 13.46 7.28
C PHE A 555 -37.99 13.56 8.05
N PRO A 556 -37.17 12.50 8.11
CA PRO A 556 -35.88 12.51 8.82
C PRO A 556 -34.87 13.52 8.29
N ARG A 557 -35.03 13.95 7.01
CA ARG A 557 -34.21 14.99 6.38
C ARG A 557 -34.34 16.35 7.06
N PHE A 558 -35.29 16.55 7.97
CA PHE A 558 -35.40 17.74 8.83
C PHE A 558 -34.03 18.09 9.47
N PHE A 559 -33.28 17.10 9.92
CA PHE A 559 -31.98 17.31 10.54
C PHE A 559 -30.86 17.79 9.59
N SER A 560 -31.05 17.74 8.27
CA SER A 560 -30.06 18.22 7.29
C SER A 560 -30.10 19.72 7.11
N TYR A 561 -31.18 20.37 7.48
CA TYR A 561 -31.35 21.81 7.29
C TYR A 561 -30.74 22.59 8.45
N SER A 562 -30.25 23.84 8.17
CA SER A 562 -29.79 24.76 9.19
C SER A 562 -30.96 25.15 10.09
N LEU A 563 -30.72 25.26 11.39
CA LEU A 563 -31.73 25.72 12.35
C LEU A 563 -31.98 27.21 12.15
N ASP A 564 -30.89 27.99 12.16
CA ASP A 564 -30.95 29.45 12.17
C ASP A 564 -31.24 30.04 10.79
N ASP A 565 -30.67 29.46 9.70
CA ASP A 565 -30.79 30.01 8.36
C ASP A 565 -32.06 29.52 7.60
N ARG A 566 -32.68 28.40 8.07
CA ARG A 566 -33.79 27.82 7.30
C ARG A 566 -34.98 27.39 8.11
N ILE A 567 -34.79 26.66 9.20
CA ILE A 567 -35.92 26.14 9.97
C ILE A 567 -36.65 27.28 10.68
N ILE A 568 -35.93 28.12 11.42
CA ILE A 568 -36.51 29.25 12.16
C ILE A 568 -37.17 30.24 11.21
N PRO A 569 -36.49 30.81 10.19
CA PRO A 569 -37.09 31.86 9.33
C PRO A 569 -38.34 31.36 8.61
N ARG A 570 -38.33 30.13 8.07
CA ARG A 570 -39.51 29.60 7.37
C ARG A 570 -40.66 29.30 8.30
N TYR A 571 -40.38 28.90 9.54
CA TYR A 571 -41.44 28.70 10.54
C TYR A 571 -42.08 30.04 10.96
N GLU A 572 -41.30 31.10 11.15
CA GLU A 572 -41.80 32.45 11.47
C GLU A 572 -42.69 32.99 10.35
N ILE A 573 -42.29 32.83 9.08
CA ILE A 573 -43.13 33.17 7.93
C ILE A 573 -44.46 32.40 7.95
N MET A 574 -44.42 31.12 8.26
CA MET A 574 -45.64 30.29 8.36
C MET A 574 -46.56 30.78 9.48
N VAL A 575 -46.02 31.12 10.64
CA VAL A 575 -46.78 31.64 11.78
C VAL A 575 -47.41 33.00 11.45
N ALA A 576 -46.60 33.91 10.89
CA ALA A 576 -47.06 35.25 10.49
C ALA A 576 -48.24 35.20 9.49
N ASN A 577 -48.18 34.24 8.56
CA ASN A 577 -49.22 34.05 7.53
C ASN A 577 -50.33 33.07 7.97
N ARG A 578 -50.30 32.54 9.19
CA ARG A 578 -51.25 31.55 9.73
C ARG A 578 -51.43 30.34 8.81
N VAL A 579 -50.36 29.85 8.20
CA VAL A 579 -50.32 28.64 7.37
C VAL A 579 -49.60 27.50 8.09
N ASN A 580 -50.02 26.28 7.84
CA ASN A 580 -49.42 25.09 8.47
C ASN A 580 -49.11 24.06 7.41
N PHE A 581 -47.81 23.93 7.06
CA PHE A 581 -47.33 22.93 6.11
C PHE A 581 -46.69 21.74 6.83
N LYS A 582 -46.75 20.54 6.23
CA LYS A 582 -45.89 19.40 6.65
C LYS A 582 -44.41 19.81 6.50
N LEU A 583 -43.53 19.26 7.33
CA LEU A 583 -42.08 19.55 7.35
C LEU A 583 -41.44 19.50 5.95
N ARG A 584 -41.88 18.55 5.11
CA ARG A 584 -41.38 18.42 3.75
C ARG A 584 -41.68 19.67 2.90
N TYR A 585 -42.89 20.14 2.93
CA TYR A 585 -43.32 21.32 2.15
C TYR A 585 -42.73 22.62 2.71
N MET A 586 -42.50 22.68 4.01
CA MET A 586 -41.82 23.80 4.66
C MET A 586 -40.36 23.91 4.24
N LEU A 587 -39.61 22.76 4.16
CA LEU A 587 -38.14 22.78 4.10
C LEU A 587 -37.56 22.47 2.72
N VAL A 588 -38.27 21.76 1.84
CA VAL A 588 -37.82 21.42 0.50
C VAL A 588 -38.12 22.55 -0.48
N GLY A 589 -37.20 22.79 -1.41
CA GLY A 589 -37.29 23.81 -2.44
C GLY A 589 -36.58 25.13 -2.09
N SER A 590 -36.50 26.05 -3.05
CA SER A 590 -35.89 27.37 -2.84
C SER A 590 -36.76 28.24 -1.92
N ASP A 591 -36.24 29.40 -1.50
CA ASP A 591 -37.01 30.34 -0.68
C ASP A 591 -38.12 30.99 -1.51
N GLU A 592 -37.91 31.18 -2.79
CA GLU A 592 -38.91 31.67 -3.74
C GLU A 592 -40.10 30.69 -3.87
N GLU A 593 -39.80 29.39 -4.07
CA GLU A 593 -40.82 28.34 -4.13
C GLU A 593 -41.60 28.22 -2.82
N PHE A 594 -40.91 28.37 -1.69
CA PHE A 594 -41.55 28.33 -0.38
C PHE A 594 -42.48 29.54 -0.20
N ASN A 595 -42.03 30.77 -0.53
CA ASN A 595 -42.83 31.97 -0.42
C ASN A 595 -44.05 31.91 -1.35
N LYS A 596 -43.90 31.42 -2.58
CA LYS A 596 -45.02 31.17 -3.48
C LYS A 596 -46.06 30.25 -2.88
N ARG A 597 -45.63 29.09 -2.30
CA ARG A 597 -46.55 28.15 -1.60
C ARG A 597 -47.29 28.82 -0.44
N VAL A 598 -46.63 29.72 0.30
CA VAL A 598 -47.26 30.49 1.38
C VAL A 598 -48.32 31.42 0.81
N GLN A 599 -48.00 32.17 -0.24
CA GLN A 599 -48.93 33.06 -0.92
C GLN A 599 -50.16 32.33 -1.47
N ASP A 600 -49.93 31.21 -2.20
CA ASP A 600 -51.01 30.38 -2.73
C ASP A 600 -51.94 29.84 -1.63
N ALA A 601 -51.38 29.52 -0.45
CA ALA A 601 -52.16 29.05 0.69
C ALA A 601 -52.97 30.20 1.35
N VAL A 602 -52.37 31.37 1.43
CA VAL A 602 -53.06 32.58 1.94
C VAL A 602 -54.19 33.00 1.00
N GLU A 603 -53.96 32.98 -0.31
CA GLU A 603 -55.00 33.29 -1.30
C GLU A 603 -56.15 32.29 -1.28
N ARG A 604 -55.85 30.99 -1.22
CA ARG A 604 -56.88 29.94 -1.06
C ARG A 604 -57.73 30.17 0.17
N ARG A 605 -57.11 30.51 1.31
CA ARG A 605 -57.85 30.80 2.54
C ARG A 605 -58.73 32.06 2.37
N LYS A 606 -58.22 33.15 1.79
CA LYS A 606 -58.98 34.38 1.50
C LYS A 606 -60.19 34.08 0.61
N ARG A 607 -60.01 33.30 -0.47
CA ARG A 607 -61.12 32.88 -1.35
C ARG A 607 -62.18 32.06 -0.59
N PHE A 608 -61.75 31.21 0.32
CA PHE A 608 -62.69 30.45 1.15
C PHE A 608 -63.43 31.31 2.16
N GLU A 609 -62.72 32.26 2.83
CA GLU A 609 -63.30 33.21 3.79
C GLU A 609 -64.25 34.22 3.11
N THR A 610 -64.01 34.60 1.86
CA THR A 610 -64.87 35.56 1.09
C THR A 610 -66.05 34.90 0.37
N GLY A 611 -66.30 33.64 0.54
CA GLY A 611 -67.46 32.93 -0.03
C GLY A 611 -67.37 32.69 -1.55
N TYR A 612 -66.26 33.04 -2.21
CA TYR A 612 -66.01 32.67 -3.60
C TYR A 612 -65.59 31.18 -3.68
N ALA A 613 -66.50 30.27 -3.35
CA ALA A 613 -66.43 28.91 -3.82
C ALA A 613 -66.83 28.95 -5.30
N SER A 614 -65.89 29.17 -6.20
CA SER A 614 -66.12 28.91 -7.62
C SER A 614 -66.43 27.44 -7.80
N ALA A 615 -67.58 27.14 -8.40
CA ALA A 615 -68.05 25.82 -8.77
C ALA A 615 -67.10 25.18 -9.82
N SER A 616 -65.88 24.90 -9.45
CA SER A 616 -64.88 24.19 -10.30
C SER A 616 -63.79 23.54 -9.46
N THR A 617 -64.19 22.63 -8.59
CA THR A 617 -63.23 21.74 -7.92
C THR A 617 -63.88 20.39 -7.57
N SER A 618 -64.51 19.77 -8.55
CA SER A 618 -64.81 18.33 -8.49
C SER A 618 -63.74 17.48 -9.12
N ASP A 619 -62.68 18.10 -9.75
CA ASP A 619 -61.66 17.33 -10.46
C ASP A 619 -60.24 17.35 -9.83
N ASP A 620 -60.01 18.18 -8.77
CA ASP A 620 -58.66 18.32 -8.22
C ASP A 620 -58.37 17.50 -6.94
N GLU A 621 -59.34 16.75 -6.41
CA GLU A 621 -59.10 15.89 -5.25
C GLU A 621 -58.51 14.50 -5.60
N GLU A 622 -58.56 14.09 -6.87
CA GLU A 622 -58.00 12.81 -7.32
C GLU A 622 -56.52 12.85 -7.74
N SER A 623 -55.91 14.07 -7.83
CA SER A 623 -54.53 14.26 -8.33
C SER A 623 -53.44 14.26 -7.26
N ILE A 624 -53.72 13.94 -5.99
CA ILE A 624 -52.69 13.88 -4.92
C ILE A 624 -52.39 12.46 -4.46
N MET A 625 -52.80 11.48 -5.21
CA MET A 625 -52.23 10.13 -5.10
C MET A 625 -51.06 9.99 -6.04
N ILE A 626 -49.85 10.23 -5.53
CA ILE A 626 -48.60 9.87 -6.23
C ILE A 626 -48.56 8.36 -6.34
N PRO A 627 -48.46 7.77 -7.53
CA PRO A 627 -48.31 6.33 -7.68
C PRO A 627 -47.01 5.90 -7.03
N VAL A 628 -47.11 5.02 -6.06
CA VAL A 628 -46.00 4.18 -5.62
C VAL A 628 -45.70 3.27 -6.81
N SER A 629 -44.73 3.61 -7.64
CA SER A 629 -44.22 2.72 -8.67
C SER A 629 -43.59 1.49 -7.98
N SER A 630 -44.32 0.41 -7.98
CA SER A 630 -43.81 -0.93 -7.88
C SER A 630 -43.06 -1.27 -9.15
N SER A 631 -41.73 -1.31 -9.11
CA SER A 631 -40.85 -2.24 -9.79
C SER A 631 -39.39 -2.00 -9.34
#